data_ad1eea50b3a79aa8f49888e96154b204
#
_entry.id   ad1eea50b3a79aa8f49888e96154b204
#
_cell.length_a   1.000
_cell.length_b   1.000
_cell.length_c   1.000
_cell.angle_alpha   90.00
_cell.angle_beta   90.00
_cell.angle_gamma   90.00
#
_symmetry.space_group_name_H-M   'P 1'
#
loop_
_entity.id
_entity.type
_entity.pdbx_description
1 polymer ?
#
loop_
_entity_poly.entity_id
_entity_poly.type
_entity_poly.pdbx_seq_one_letter_code
_entity_poly.pdbx_strand_id
1 'polypeptide(L)'
;MNHVYDRLVNLLHNKFEVPADRLGPTATLDELDLDSLAVVELYVTLQEEWGVALDDSAASAELTVAEVAHSVSEQLEPPTGPVPHDGSGR
;
A
#
# COMPACT_ATOMS: atom_id res chain seq x y z
N MET A 1 1.54 8.76 13.06
CA MET A 1 1.74 9.43 11.79
C MET A 1 2.14 8.41 10.74
N ASN A 2 1.43 8.37 9.66
CA ASN A 2 1.64 7.29 8.70
C ASN A 2 2.24 7.83 7.41
N HIS A 3 3.57 7.82 7.34
CA HIS A 3 4.28 8.28 6.16
C HIS A 3 3.92 7.45 4.92
N VAL A 4 3.61 6.18 5.12
CA VAL A 4 3.25 5.31 4.01
C VAL A 4 1.97 5.82 3.37
N TYR A 5 0.98 6.15 4.18
CA TYR A 5 -0.28 6.66 3.65
C TYR A 5 -0.06 7.94 2.85
N ASP A 6 0.71 8.87 3.41
CA ASP A 6 0.95 10.14 2.73
C ASP A 6 1.66 9.92 1.40
N ARG A 7 2.65 9.06 1.37
CA ARG A 7 3.38 8.78 0.14
C ARG A 7 2.51 8.05 -0.86
N LEU A 8 1.66 7.15 -0.37
CA LEU A 8 0.74 6.43 -1.25
C LEU A 8 -0.23 7.41 -1.91
N VAL A 9 -0.77 8.35 -1.14
CA VAL A 9 -1.67 9.35 -1.68
C VAL A 9 -0.97 10.17 -2.76
N ASN A 10 0.26 10.59 -2.49
CA ASN A 10 1.03 11.34 -3.46
C ASN A 10 1.29 10.53 -4.73
N LEU A 11 1.59 9.26 -4.56
CA LEU A 11 1.86 8.38 -5.69
C LEU A 11 0.62 8.21 -6.55
N LEU A 12 -0.53 8.00 -5.92
CA LEU A 12 -1.78 7.86 -6.65
C LEU A 12 -2.11 9.13 -7.42
N HIS A 13 -1.87 10.27 -6.80
CA HIS A 13 -2.16 11.54 -7.44
C HIS A 13 -1.20 11.81 -8.61
N ASN A 14 0.08 11.55 -8.41
CA ASN A 14 1.08 11.94 -9.39
C ASN A 14 1.28 10.91 -10.49
N LYS A 15 1.17 9.64 -10.18
CA LYS A 15 1.43 8.60 -11.19
C LYS A 15 0.16 8.03 -11.80
N PHE A 16 -0.91 8.00 -11.04
CA PHE A 16 -2.17 7.42 -11.53
C PHE A 16 -3.21 8.49 -11.79
N GLU A 17 -2.85 9.75 -11.58
CA GLU A 17 -3.68 10.90 -11.93
C GLU A 17 -5.02 10.90 -11.20
N VAL A 18 -5.04 10.39 -9.99
CA VAL A 18 -6.24 10.40 -9.17
C VAL A 18 -6.41 11.80 -8.58
N PRO A 19 -7.58 12.41 -8.73
CA PRO A 19 -7.80 13.75 -8.14
C PRO A 19 -7.61 13.71 -6.63
N ALA A 20 -6.91 14.70 -6.11
CA ALA A 20 -6.59 14.73 -4.68
C ALA A 20 -7.85 14.78 -3.83
N ASP A 21 -8.90 15.40 -4.32
CA ASP A 21 -10.14 15.54 -3.55
C ASP A 21 -10.92 14.23 -3.48
N ARG A 22 -10.55 13.24 -4.28
CA ARG A 22 -11.18 11.92 -4.21
C ARG A 22 -10.40 10.96 -3.33
N LEU A 23 -9.18 11.32 -2.98
CA LEU A 23 -8.34 10.45 -2.18
C LEU A 23 -8.72 10.55 -0.71
N GLY A 24 -8.86 9.41 -0.08
CA GLY A 24 -9.16 9.35 1.34
C GLY A 24 -8.96 7.94 1.83
N PRO A 25 -8.86 7.75 3.15
CA PRO A 25 -8.54 6.43 3.68
C PRO A 25 -9.63 5.39 3.41
N THR A 26 -10.88 5.81 3.28
CA THR A 26 -11.98 4.88 3.04
C THR A 26 -12.35 4.76 1.57
N ALA A 27 -11.68 5.50 0.70
CA ALA A 27 -11.95 5.39 -0.73
C ALA A 27 -11.38 4.08 -1.25
N THR A 28 -12.20 3.32 -1.98
CA THR A 28 -11.69 2.10 -2.59
C THR A 28 -10.97 2.44 -3.89
N LEU A 29 -10.12 1.54 -4.32
CA LEU A 29 -9.40 1.74 -5.57
C LEU A 29 -10.38 1.81 -6.74
N ASP A 30 -11.47 1.05 -6.66
CA ASP A 30 -12.50 1.08 -7.69
C ASP A 30 -13.15 2.47 -7.77
N GLU A 31 -13.38 3.09 -6.63
CA GLU A 31 -13.94 4.44 -6.60
C GLU A 31 -12.99 5.47 -7.21
N LEU A 32 -11.72 5.15 -7.25
CA LEU A 32 -10.72 6.02 -7.84
C LEU A 32 -10.49 5.71 -9.32
N ASP A 33 -11.37 4.91 -9.91
CA ASP A 33 -11.32 4.54 -11.32
C ASP A 33 -10.09 3.70 -11.67
N LEU A 34 -9.57 2.97 -10.71
CA LEU A 34 -8.45 2.07 -10.94
C LEU A 34 -9.00 0.68 -11.25
N ASP A 35 -8.85 0.25 -12.49
CA ASP A 35 -9.29 -1.08 -12.89
C ASP A 35 -8.28 -2.13 -12.42
N SER A 36 -8.56 -3.38 -12.72
CA SER A 36 -7.70 -4.45 -12.22
C SER A 36 -6.27 -4.34 -12.73
N LEU A 37 -6.10 -3.89 -13.96
CA LEU A 37 -4.75 -3.70 -14.48
C LEU A 37 -4.03 -2.58 -13.74
N ALA A 38 -4.74 -1.47 -13.48
CA ALA A 38 -4.14 -0.37 -12.75
C ALA A 38 -3.78 -0.79 -11.32
N VAL A 39 -4.61 -1.64 -10.70
CA VAL A 39 -4.31 -2.13 -9.36
C VAL A 39 -3.03 -2.96 -9.38
N VAL A 40 -2.85 -3.82 -10.38
CA VAL A 40 -1.62 -4.61 -10.50
C VAL A 40 -0.43 -3.68 -10.68
N GLU A 41 -0.57 -2.66 -11.53
CA GLU A 41 0.51 -1.70 -11.74
C GLU A 41 0.82 -0.94 -10.45
N LEU A 42 -0.22 -0.62 -9.69
CA LEU A 42 -0.01 0.05 -8.40
C LEU A 42 0.83 -0.83 -7.48
N TYR A 43 0.51 -2.11 -7.39
CA TYR A 43 1.25 -3.02 -6.53
C TYR A 43 2.71 -3.14 -6.98
N VAL A 44 2.93 -3.24 -8.29
CA VAL A 44 4.30 -3.28 -8.80
C VAL A 44 5.05 -2.00 -8.43
N THR A 45 4.39 -0.86 -8.60
CA THR A 45 5.01 0.43 -8.27
C THR A 45 5.34 0.51 -6.79
N LEU A 46 4.43 0.05 -5.93
CA LEU A 46 4.66 0.07 -4.49
C LEU A 46 5.85 -0.79 -4.11
N GLN A 47 5.96 -1.95 -4.73
CA GLN A 47 7.08 -2.84 -4.44
C GLN A 47 8.40 -2.20 -4.84
N GLU A 48 8.40 -1.47 -5.96
CA GLU A 48 9.61 -0.79 -6.42
C GLU A 48 9.93 0.42 -5.57
N GLU A 49 8.91 1.18 -5.17
CA GLU A 49 9.14 2.40 -4.41
C GLU A 49 9.68 2.11 -3.01
N TRP A 50 9.17 1.08 -2.38
CA TRP A 50 9.54 0.78 -0.99
C TRP A 50 10.43 -0.43 -0.86
N GLY A 51 10.69 -1.13 -1.95
CA GLY A 51 11.53 -2.33 -1.89
C GLY A 51 10.91 -3.43 -1.05
N VAL A 52 9.58 -3.52 -1.06
CA VAL A 52 8.86 -4.52 -0.28
C VAL A 52 8.28 -5.57 -1.21
N ALA A 53 7.98 -6.72 -0.66
CA ALA A 53 7.33 -7.80 -1.40
C ALA A 53 5.86 -7.82 -1.00
N LEU A 54 5.00 -7.43 -1.92
CA LEU A 54 3.57 -7.46 -1.70
C LEU A 54 2.97 -8.63 -2.46
N ASP A 55 1.95 -9.23 -1.84
CA ASP A 55 1.26 -10.35 -2.47
C ASP A 55 0.22 -9.80 -3.43
N ASP A 56 0.54 -9.79 -4.72
CA ASP A 56 -0.38 -9.24 -5.69
C ASP A 56 -1.60 -10.13 -5.92
N SER A 57 -1.59 -11.35 -5.41
CA SER A 57 -2.81 -12.15 -5.44
C SER A 57 -3.87 -11.59 -4.50
N ALA A 58 -3.46 -10.77 -3.54
CA ALA A 58 -4.40 -10.08 -2.67
C ALA A 58 -4.84 -8.74 -3.24
N ALA A 59 -4.27 -8.32 -4.36
CA ALA A 59 -4.62 -7.03 -4.96
C ALA A 59 -6.07 -7.06 -5.44
N SER A 60 -6.81 -6.03 -5.06
CA SER A 60 -8.23 -5.94 -5.41
C SER A 60 -8.65 -4.49 -5.48
N ALA A 61 -9.50 -4.16 -6.44
CA ALA A 61 -10.05 -2.83 -6.55
C ALA A 61 -10.99 -2.51 -5.39
N GLU A 62 -11.39 -3.51 -4.63
CA GLU A 62 -12.26 -3.31 -3.47
C GLU A 62 -11.49 -2.84 -2.24
N LEU A 63 -10.18 -2.90 -2.27
CA LEU A 63 -9.36 -2.43 -1.16
C LEU A 63 -9.44 -0.91 -1.04
N THR A 64 -9.44 -0.43 0.20
CA THR A 64 -9.37 1.00 0.42
C THR A 64 -7.92 1.47 0.38
N VAL A 65 -7.75 2.76 0.22
CA VAL A 65 -6.40 3.35 0.25
C VAL A 65 -5.72 3.02 1.58
N ALA A 66 -6.48 3.10 2.68
CA ALA A 66 -5.92 2.78 4.00
C ALA A 66 -5.46 1.33 4.08
N GLU A 67 -6.24 0.43 3.48
CA GLU A 67 -5.86 -0.99 3.51
C GLU A 67 -4.59 -1.25 2.73
N VAL A 68 -4.44 -0.58 1.59
CA VAL A 68 -3.22 -0.71 0.80
C VAL A 68 -2.03 -0.15 1.58
N ALA A 69 -2.20 1.01 2.20
CA ALA A 69 -1.14 1.60 3.00
C ALA A 69 -0.76 0.68 4.16
N HIS A 70 -1.75 0.05 4.78
CA HIS A 70 -1.50 -0.87 5.87
C HIS A 70 -0.66 -2.06 5.40
N SER A 71 -0.98 -2.61 4.24
CA SER A 71 -0.23 -3.72 3.69
C SER A 71 1.24 -3.36 3.47
N VAL A 72 1.49 -2.16 2.95
CA VAL A 72 2.87 -1.70 2.75
C VAL A 72 3.55 -1.51 4.10
N SER A 73 2.85 -0.92 5.06
CA SER A 73 3.42 -0.68 6.38
C SER A 73 3.84 -1.98 7.05
N GLU A 74 3.03 -3.01 6.90
CA GLU A 74 3.34 -4.30 7.51
C GLU A 74 4.62 -4.89 6.94
N GLN A 75 4.91 -4.62 5.69
CA GLN A 75 6.13 -5.12 5.07
C GLN A 75 7.34 -4.29 5.47
N LEU A 76 7.14 -3.01 5.73
CA LEU A 76 8.24 -2.12 6.10
C LEU A 76 8.62 -2.25 7.56
N GLU A 77 7.64 -2.50 8.42
CA GLU A 77 7.87 -2.55 9.86
C GLU A 77 7.80 -4.00 10.30
N PRO A 78 8.91 -4.53 10.80
CA PRO A 78 8.86 -5.89 11.33
C PRO A 78 7.88 -5.94 12.50
N PRO A 79 7.37 -7.13 12.80
CA PRO A 79 6.45 -7.27 13.92
C PRO A 79 7.07 -6.66 15.16
N THR A 80 6.29 -5.86 15.86
CA THR A 80 6.79 -5.17 17.03
C THR A 80 6.82 -6.03 18.26
N GLY A 81 6.30 -7.22 18.17
CA GLY A 81 6.39 -8.13 19.28
C GLY A 81 7.83 -8.51 19.55
N PRO A 82 8.10 -9.19 20.67
CA PRO A 82 9.43 -9.68 20.92
C PRO A 82 9.86 -10.53 19.76
N VAL A 83 10.96 -10.14 19.16
CA VAL A 83 11.48 -10.89 18.06
C VAL A 83 12.12 -12.10 18.65
N PRO A 84 11.80 -13.18 18.31
CA PRO A 84 12.39 -14.41 18.84
C PRO A 84 13.87 -14.53 18.60
N HIS A 85 13.46 -13.58 18.59
CA HIS A 85 14.33 -13.77 18.37
C HIS A 85 15.04 -14.17 18.39
N ASP A 86 14.92 -14.41 18.47
CA ASP A 86 15.52 -14.69 18.45
C ASP A 86 16.07 -14.82 18.40
N GLY A 87 16.05 -15.14 18.50
CA GLY A 87 16.53 -15.44 18.54
C GLY A 87 16.94 -15.17 18.42
N SER A 88 16.70 -15.32 18.75
CA SER A 88 17.20 -15.20 18.71
C SER A 88 17.65 -14.89 18.55
N GLY A 89 17.67 -15.12 18.69
CA GLY A 89 18.07 -15.11 18.61
C GLY A 89 18.41 -14.79 18.49
N ARG A 90 18.53 -15.21 18.65
CA ARG A 90 18.90 -15.10 18.68
C ARG A 90 19.42 -15.09 18.52
#